data_678db8fb143dcfd70bc857d9923d02b6
#
_entry.id   678db8fb143dcfd70bc857d9923d02b6
#
_cell.length_a   1.000
_cell.length_b   1.000
_cell.length_c   1.000
_cell.angle_alpha   90.00
_cell.angle_beta   90.00
_cell.angle_gamma   90.00
#
_symmetry.space_group_name_H-M   'P 1'
#
loop_
_entity.id
_entity.type
_entity.pdbx_description
1 polymer ?
#
loop_
_entity_poly.entity_id
_entity_poly.type
_entity_poly.pdbx_seq_one_letter_code
_entity_poly.pdbx_strand_id
1 'polypeptide(L)'
;MNNKTAKIITIEDVGDILKSWFHLILTNKIKFSVAFIMGAGIGFFYAHFVNKIHYVSRLTFVIDKQISNPTEEGLFRYTGINVSGNPSVKLMNGDNLQIILQSDKMIKEALLSPLDELNGQNLLSFLWKEKAFLFNLRSRDSLIKLTTIKLKKSHLLVGKSGDMGSFYFIEMNHENELFCFHFPVVLLESLLKFYEKEKSLSLKMDIEALQMIILKIKKEIKYMQIEWKSKMNKSRNLVFFEDQILLDNLKKGIEDLELKLKMNQEILDIAQFQQFRKSTFFRSIDLPFLPLINKGKGRLKHGFLIGFLTFFATLLHKKQNK
;
A
#
# COMPACT_ATOMS: atom_id res chain seq x y z
N MET A 1 -57.48 33.34 13.73
CA MET A 1 -56.32 33.44 12.81
C MET A 1 -55.42 34.55 13.32
N ASN A 2 -54.34 34.17 14.06
CA ASN A 2 -53.36 35.13 14.57
C ASN A 2 -52.24 35.29 13.55
N ASN A 3 -52.28 36.41 12.80
CA ASN A 3 -51.19 36.84 11.93
C ASN A 3 -50.03 37.30 12.82
N LYS A 4 -49.04 36.43 13.05
CA LYS A 4 -47.71 36.83 13.53
C LYS A 4 -46.99 37.50 12.36
N THR A 5 -47.08 38.82 12.27
CA THR A 5 -46.25 39.64 11.39
C THR A 5 -44.78 39.38 11.77
N ALA A 6 -44.02 38.89 10.80
CA ALA A 6 -42.57 38.71 10.96
C ALA A 6 -41.94 40.09 11.19
N LYS A 7 -41.45 40.35 12.39
CA LYS A 7 -40.78 41.59 12.76
C LYS A 7 -39.43 41.61 11.99
N ILE A 8 -39.34 42.57 11.07
CA ILE A 8 -38.08 42.81 10.33
C ILE A 8 -37.06 43.35 11.35
N ILE A 9 -36.01 42.59 11.64
CA ILE A 9 -34.93 42.99 12.54
C ILE A 9 -34.10 44.05 11.81
N THR A 10 -34.08 45.27 12.28
CA THR A 10 -33.26 46.36 11.77
C THR A 10 -31.85 46.31 12.38
N ILE A 11 -30.86 46.94 11.72
CA ILE A 11 -29.48 47.02 12.19
C ILE A 11 -29.40 47.70 13.58
N GLU A 12 -30.31 48.67 13.84
CA GLU A 12 -30.44 49.33 15.14
C GLU A 12 -30.91 48.38 16.23
N ASP A 13 -31.85 47.48 15.96
CA ASP A 13 -32.30 46.47 16.90
C ASP A 13 -31.15 45.53 17.31
N VAL A 14 -30.26 45.18 16.38
CA VAL A 14 -29.05 44.37 16.66
C VAL A 14 -28.06 45.15 17.58
N GLY A 15 -27.91 46.45 17.33
CA GLY A 15 -27.06 47.34 18.15
C GLY A 15 -27.54 47.41 19.62
N ASP A 16 -28.85 47.56 19.81
CA ASP A 16 -29.46 47.66 21.16
C ASP A 16 -29.42 46.29 21.87
N ILE A 17 -29.57 45.19 21.15
CA ILE A 17 -29.38 43.85 21.70
C ILE A 17 -27.93 43.66 22.18
N LEU A 18 -26.93 44.05 21.40
CA LEU A 18 -25.54 43.99 21.75
C LEU A 18 -25.19 44.86 22.97
N LYS A 19 -25.68 46.09 23.02
CA LYS A 19 -25.50 46.98 24.19
C LYS A 19 -26.11 46.38 25.45
N SER A 20 -27.32 45.80 25.37
CA SER A 20 -27.98 45.16 26.51
C SER A 20 -27.19 43.95 27.01
N TRP A 21 -26.60 43.16 26.10
CA TRP A 21 -25.75 42.02 26.47
C TRP A 21 -24.44 42.48 27.14
N PHE A 22 -23.80 43.53 26.59
CA PHE A 22 -22.58 44.08 27.14
C PHE A 22 -22.81 44.66 28.56
N HIS A 23 -23.87 45.38 28.76
CA HIS A 23 -24.27 45.90 30.06
C HIS A 23 -24.56 44.74 31.06
N LEU A 24 -25.20 43.65 30.62
CA LEU A 24 -25.50 42.50 31.44
C LEU A 24 -24.24 41.73 31.85
N ILE A 25 -23.26 41.67 30.95
CA ILE A 25 -21.92 41.08 31.25
C ILE A 25 -21.15 41.93 32.26
N LEU A 26 -21.11 43.25 32.08
CA LEU A 26 -20.42 44.16 32.96
C LEU A 26 -21.00 44.18 34.39
N THR A 27 -22.34 44.16 34.50
CA THR A 27 -23.02 44.14 35.80
C THR A 27 -22.81 42.85 36.58
N ASN A 28 -22.55 41.71 35.89
CA ASN A 28 -22.38 40.42 36.52
C ASN A 28 -21.05 39.73 36.15
N LYS A 29 -20.01 40.52 35.93
CA LYS A 29 -18.68 40.09 35.49
C LYS A 29 -18.11 38.89 36.28
N ILE A 30 -18.33 38.87 37.60
CA ILE A 30 -17.83 37.78 38.46
C ILE A 30 -18.53 36.45 38.13
N LYS A 31 -19.88 36.45 37.93
CA LYS A 31 -20.65 35.25 37.63
C LYS A 31 -20.29 34.66 36.27
N PHE A 32 -20.11 35.52 35.27
CA PHE A 32 -19.68 35.10 33.92
C PHE A 32 -18.24 34.59 33.88
N SER A 33 -17.32 35.26 34.63
CA SER A 33 -15.94 34.78 34.75
C SER A 33 -15.85 33.42 35.44
N VAL A 34 -16.62 33.19 36.52
CA VAL A 34 -16.66 31.89 37.19
C VAL A 34 -17.24 30.82 36.28
N ALA A 35 -18.33 31.11 35.57
CA ALA A 35 -18.92 30.16 34.61
C ALA A 35 -17.95 29.78 33.49
N PHE A 36 -17.23 30.76 32.94
CA PHE A 36 -16.21 30.54 31.93
C PHE A 36 -15.05 29.68 32.45
N ILE A 37 -14.51 29.99 33.65
CA ILE A 37 -13.40 29.26 34.26
C ILE A 37 -13.82 27.82 34.58
N MET A 38 -15.03 27.63 35.15
CA MET A 38 -15.55 26.28 35.41
C MET A 38 -15.73 25.50 34.12
N GLY A 39 -16.33 26.10 33.09
CA GLY A 39 -16.50 25.45 31.80
C GLY A 39 -15.18 25.13 31.13
N ALA A 40 -14.23 26.04 31.16
CA ALA A 40 -12.87 25.84 30.64
C ALA A 40 -12.12 24.74 31.41
N GLY A 41 -12.26 24.69 32.74
CA GLY A 41 -11.71 23.64 33.59
C GLY A 41 -12.27 22.26 33.25
N ILE A 42 -13.59 22.14 33.15
CA ILE A 42 -14.27 20.90 32.74
C ILE A 42 -13.83 20.49 31.34
N GLY A 43 -13.76 21.44 30.40
CA GLY A 43 -13.32 21.18 29.03
C GLY A 43 -11.88 20.74 28.94
N PHE A 44 -10.98 21.32 29.73
CA PHE A 44 -9.58 20.90 29.80
C PHE A 44 -9.45 19.50 30.41
N PHE A 45 -10.19 19.21 31.48
CA PHE A 45 -10.21 17.91 32.14
C PHE A 45 -10.74 16.82 31.19
N TYR A 46 -11.85 17.10 30.52
CA TYR A 46 -12.42 16.22 29.51
C TYR A 46 -11.40 15.95 28.36
N ALA A 47 -10.77 17.00 27.85
CA ALA A 47 -9.76 16.86 26.80
C ALA A 47 -8.54 16.06 27.27
N HIS A 48 -8.16 16.13 28.56
CA HIS A 48 -7.06 15.34 29.11
C HIS A 48 -7.36 13.84 29.08
N PHE A 49 -8.58 13.44 29.42
CA PHE A 49 -8.99 12.02 29.47
C PHE A 49 -9.34 11.45 28.10
N VAL A 50 -9.93 12.26 27.20
CA VAL A 50 -10.44 11.77 25.91
C VAL A 50 -9.42 11.93 24.78
N ASN A 51 -8.61 12.98 24.78
CA ASN A 51 -7.62 13.20 23.74
C ASN A 51 -6.29 12.49 24.08
N LYS A 52 -6.20 11.25 23.64
CA LYS A 52 -4.93 10.52 23.69
C LYS A 52 -3.92 11.13 22.72
N ILE A 53 -2.67 11.05 23.11
CA ILE A 53 -1.54 11.45 22.26
C ILE A 53 -1.48 10.46 21.09
N HIS A 54 -1.40 10.97 19.86
CA HIS A 54 -1.19 10.18 18.67
C HIS A 54 0.13 10.53 18.02
N TYR A 55 0.94 9.53 17.79
CA TYR A 55 2.19 9.65 17.05
C TYR A 55 1.92 9.38 15.58
N VAL A 56 2.64 10.07 14.71
CA VAL A 56 2.54 9.88 13.27
C VAL A 56 3.91 9.56 12.73
N SER A 57 4.01 8.45 12.04
CA SER A 57 5.18 8.09 11.25
C SER A 57 4.82 8.05 9.77
N ARG A 58 5.75 8.48 8.92
CA ARG A 58 5.62 8.42 7.48
C ARG A 58 6.89 7.84 6.89
N LEU A 59 6.71 6.84 6.05
CA LEU A 59 7.75 6.20 5.26
C LEU A 59 7.44 6.48 3.79
N THR A 60 8.42 6.99 3.05
CA THR A 60 8.30 7.23 1.60
C THR A 60 9.24 6.31 0.85
N PHE A 61 8.76 5.69 -0.21
CA PHE A 61 9.54 4.80 -1.05
C PHE A 61 9.21 4.99 -2.52
N VAL A 62 10.14 4.59 -3.38
CA VAL A 62 9.99 4.61 -4.83
C VAL A 62 10.02 3.18 -5.35
N ILE A 63 9.22 2.93 -6.37
CA ILE A 63 9.32 1.71 -7.17
C ILE A 63 10.27 2.02 -8.32
N ASP A 64 11.41 1.35 -8.29
CA ASP A 64 12.30 1.36 -9.43
C ASP A 64 11.64 0.55 -10.55
N LYS A 65 11.02 1.22 -11.49
CA LYS A 65 10.56 0.58 -12.72
C LYS A 65 11.83 0.09 -13.39
N GLN A 66 12.20 -1.16 -13.12
CA GLN A 66 13.19 -1.80 -13.97
C GLN A 66 12.68 -1.57 -15.40
N ILE A 67 13.42 -0.72 -16.11
CA ILE A 67 13.28 -0.59 -17.56
C ILE A 67 13.32 -2.02 -18.05
N SER A 68 12.18 -2.54 -18.48
CA SER A 68 12.15 -3.78 -19.24
C SER A 68 13.18 -3.55 -20.32
N ASN A 69 14.29 -4.27 -20.26
CA ASN A 69 15.33 -4.10 -21.27
C ASN A 69 14.61 -4.26 -22.60
N PRO A 70 14.67 -3.28 -23.51
CA PRO A 70 13.99 -3.38 -24.80
C PRO A 70 14.42 -4.62 -25.58
N THR A 71 15.59 -5.18 -25.25
CA THR A 71 16.11 -6.47 -25.72
C THR A 71 15.29 -7.66 -25.19
N GLU A 72 14.79 -7.60 -23.93
CA GLU A 72 13.96 -8.66 -23.36
C GLU A 72 12.56 -8.69 -23.98
N GLU A 73 11.91 -7.53 -24.16
CA GLU A 73 10.62 -7.45 -24.85
C GLU A 73 10.73 -7.85 -26.33
N GLY A 74 11.83 -7.49 -26.99
CA GLY A 74 12.10 -7.88 -28.37
C GLY A 74 12.27 -9.39 -28.54
N LEU A 75 13.10 -10.01 -27.71
CA LEU A 75 13.36 -11.45 -27.74
C LEU A 75 12.10 -12.27 -27.46
N PHE A 76 11.28 -11.88 -26.49
CA PHE A 76 10.01 -12.55 -26.17
C PHE A 76 8.97 -12.42 -27.30
N ARG A 77 8.94 -11.30 -28.03
CA ARG A 77 8.05 -11.13 -29.18
C ARG A 77 8.40 -12.07 -30.35
N TYR A 78 9.68 -12.33 -30.57
CA TYR A 78 10.13 -13.22 -31.67
C TYR A 78 9.82 -14.71 -31.42
N THR A 79 9.70 -15.13 -30.17
CA THR A 79 9.45 -16.54 -29.83
C THR A 79 7.98 -16.95 -29.89
N GLY A 80 7.05 -16.01 -30.14
CA GLY A 80 5.61 -16.28 -30.11
C GLY A 80 5.06 -16.60 -28.72
N ILE A 81 5.90 -16.55 -27.70
CA ILE A 81 5.49 -16.64 -26.31
C ILE A 81 4.94 -15.26 -25.95
N ASN A 82 3.62 -15.17 -25.81
CA ASN A 82 2.97 -13.99 -25.27
C ASN A 82 3.33 -13.89 -23.76
N VAL A 83 4.56 -13.55 -23.46
CA VAL A 83 4.96 -13.09 -22.13
C VAL A 83 4.42 -11.67 -22.02
N SER A 84 3.10 -11.57 -21.96
CA SER A 84 2.42 -10.32 -21.66
C SER A 84 2.88 -9.88 -20.30
N GLY A 85 3.83 -8.97 -20.30
CA GLY A 85 4.48 -8.30 -19.20
C GLY A 85 4.36 -9.03 -17.87
N ASN A 86 5.48 -9.40 -17.30
CA ASN A 86 5.60 -10.12 -16.04
C ASN A 86 4.41 -9.78 -15.10
N PRO A 87 3.49 -10.72 -14.79
CA PRO A 87 2.28 -10.45 -14.03
C PRO A 87 2.61 -9.84 -12.67
N SER A 88 3.78 -10.15 -12.11
CA SER A 88 4.29 -9.57 -10.87
C SER A 88 4.53 -8.06 -10.98
N VAL A 89 4.97 -7.56 -12.14
CA VAL A 89 5.20 -6.13 -12.36
C VAL A 89 3.87 -5.38 -12.52
N LYS A 90 2.88 -6.00 -13.18
CA LYS A 90 1.51 -5.43 -13.27
C LYS A 90 0.82 -5.36 -11.91
N LEU A 91 1.01 -6.37 -11.06
CA LEU A 91 0.46 -6.40 -9.70
C LEU A 91 1.02 -5.26 -8.85
N MET A 92 2.26 -4.85 -9.05
CA MET A 92 2.94 -3.82 -8.25
C MET A 92 2.80 -2.40 -8.82
N ASN A 93 2.01 -2.21 -9.87
CA ASN A 93 1.84 -0.90 -10.50
C ASN A 93 0.61 -0.17 -9.98
N GLY A 94 0.79 1.13 -9.71
CA GLY A 94 -0.32 2.06 -9.49
C GLY A 94 -1.16 1.75 -8.25
N ASP A 95 -2.47 1.69 -8.45
CA ASP A 95 -3.45 1.51 -7.37
C ASP A 95 -3.41 0.08 -6.77
N ASN A 96 -2.95 -0.90 -7.55
CA ASN A 96 -2.79 -2.28 -7.07
C ASN A 96 -1.84 -2.38 -5.88
N LEU A 97 -0.75 -1.61 -5.88
CA LEU A 97 0.19 -1.57 -4.78
C LEU A 97 -0.46 -1.11 -3.48
N GLN A 98 -1.31 -0.08 -3.55
CA GLN A 98 -2.04 0.42 -2.38
C GLN A 98 -2.99 -0.65 -1.84
N ILE A 99 -3.69 -1.35 -2.74
CA ILE A 99 -4.60 -2.44 -2.38
C ILE A 99 -3.82 -3.59 -1.71
N ILE A 100 -2.65 -3.96 -2.25
CA ILE A 100 -1.81 -5.02 -1.69
C ILE A 100 -1.32 -4.64 -0.30
N LEU A 101 -0.76 -3.42 -0.11
CA LEU A 101 -0.28 -2.94 1.19
C LEU A 101 -1.40 -2.86 2.24
N GLN A 102 -2.62 -2.54 1.83
CA GLN A 102 -3.80 -2.52 2.70
C GLN A 102 -4.50 -3.87 2.81
N SER A 103 -4.00 -4.93 2.16
CA SER A 103 -4.62 -6.24 2.25
C SER A 103 -4.47 -6.84 3.66
N ASP A 104 -5.45 -7.67 4.05
CA ASP A 104 -5.42 -8.37 5.33
C ASP A 104 -4.18 -9.27 5.46
N LYS A 105 -3.73 -9.86 4.35
CA LYS A 105 -2.54 -10.70 4.29
C LYS A 105 -1.29 -9.92 4.65
N MET A 106 -1.05 -8.76 4.02
CA MET A 106 0.15 -7.95 4.27
C MET A 106 0.18 -7.40 5.70
N ILE A 107 -0.95 -6.89 6.19
CA ILE A 107 -1.06 -6.39 7.55
C ILE A 107 -0.85 -7.52 8.56
N LYS A 108 -1.42 -8.71 8.32
CA LYS A 108 -1.21 -9.89 9.16
C LYS A 108 0.26 -10.31 9.19
N GLU A 109 0.92 -10.38 8.05
CA GLU A 109 2.35 -10.71 7.95
C GLU A 109 3.20 -9.69 8.72
N ALA A 110 2.94 -8.39 8.55
CA ALA A 110 3.63 -7.34 9.28
C ALA A 110 3.41 -7.43 10.80
N LEU A 111 2.18 -7.69 11.25
CA LEU A 111 1.86 -7.83 12.68
C LEU A 111 2.53 -9.05 13.32
N LEU A 112 2.76 -10.12 12.56
CA LEU A 112 3.34 -11.38 13.05
C LEU A 112 4.85 -11.47 12.87
N SER A 113 5.47 -10.52 12.16
CA SER A 113 6.92 -10.48 11.98
C SER A 113 7.62 -10.22 13.31
N PRO A 114 8.61 -11.05 13.70
CA PRO A 114 9.44 -10.81 14.87
C PRO A 114 10.35 -9.61 14.61
N LEU A 115 10.62 -8.84 15.65
CA LEU A 115 11.52 -7.68 15.62
C LEU A 115 12.61 -7.87 16.67
N ASP A 116 13.86 -7.84 16.25
CA ASP A 116 15.02 -7.99 17.14
C ASP A 116 15.06 -6.83 18.16
N GLU A 117 14.70 -5.61 17.75
CA GLU A 117 14.62 -4.44 18.61
C GLU A 117 13.54 -4.54 19.72
N LEU A 118 12.58 -5.43 19.57
CA LEU A 118 11.56 -5.76 20.57
C LEU A 118 11.81 -7.11 21.25
N ASN A 119 13.09 -7.52 21.37
CA ASN A 119 13.50 -8.79 21.96
C ASN A 119 12.86 -10.01 21.27
N GLY A 120 12.74 -9.99 19.95
CA GLY A 120 12.14 -11.06 19.16
C GLY A 120 10.60 -11.13 19.26
N GLN A 121 9.96 -10.20 19.94
CA GLN A 121 8.49 -10.14 20.01
C GLN A 121 7.92 -9.61 18.69
N ASN A 122 6.76 -10.13 18.29
CA ASN A 122 6.05 -9.60 17.14
C ASN A 122 5.21 -8.36 17.53
N LEU A 123 4.92 -7.51 16.53
CA LEU A 123 4.17 -6.27 16.72
C LEU A 123 2.78 -6.48 17.32
N LEU A 124 2.12 -7.60 17.04
CA LEU A 124 0.83 -7.93 17.62
C LEU A 124 0.94 -8.13 19.14
N SER A 125 1.88 -8.97 19.57
CA SER A 125 2.12 -9.24 21.00
C SER A 125 2.53 -7.97 21.74
N PHE A 126 3.39 -7.15 21.13
CA PHE A 126 3.81 -5.88 21.67
C PHE A 126 2.62 -4.92 21.88
N LEU A 127 1.74 -4.79 20.89
CA LEU A 127 0.57 -3.92 20.95
C LEU A 127 -0.43 -4.34 22.05
N TRP A 128 -0.58 -5.64 22.28
CA TRP A 128 -1.54 -6.18 23.23
C TRP A 128 -0.96 -6.48 24.60
N LYS A 129 0.35 -6.30 24.80
CA LYS A 129 1.02 -6.55 26.09
C LYS A 129 0.40 -5.76 27.24
N GLU A 130 0.08 -4.50 27.00
CA GLU A 130 -0.58 -3.63 28.01
C GLU A 130 -2.02 -4.05 28.31
N LYS A 131 -2.64 -4.85 27.42
CA LYS A 131 -4.01 -5.37 27.54
C LYS A 131 -4.01 -6.89 27.73
N ALA A 132 -3.08 -7.39 28.52
CA ALA A 132 -2.84 -8.83 28.72
C ALA A 132 -4.12 -9.62 29.05
N PHE A 133 -5.04 -9.06 29.84
CA PHE A 133 -6.33 -9.68 30.16
C PHE A 133 -7.17 -9.95 28.90
N LEU A 134 -7.27 -8.99 27.98
CA LEU A 134 -8.04 -9.16 26.74
C LEU A 134 -7.32 -10.09 25.76
N PHE A 135 -5.98 -10.15 25.81
CA PHE A 135 -5.18 -11.05 25.01
C PHE A 135 -5.44 -12.52 25.39
N ASN A 136 -5.52 -12.82 26.68
CA ASN A 136 -5.77 -14.17 27.17
C ASN A 136 -7.21 -14.67 26.96
N LEU A 137 -8.17 -13.75 26.85
CA LEU A 137 -9.59 -14.08 26.64
C LEU A 137 -9.99 -14.30 25.17
N ARG A 138 -9.15 -13.89 24.21
CA ARG A 138 -9.45 -13.99 22.78
C ARG A 138 -8.47 -14.88 22.05
N SER A 139 -8.97 -15.62 21.07
CA SER A 139 -8.09 -16.38 20.19
C SER A 139 -7.17 -15.43 19.41
N ARG A 140 -5.95 -15.88 19.11
CA ARG A 140 -4.95 -15.13 18.36
C ARG A 140 -5.50 -14.60 17.03
N ASP A 141 -6.27 -15.42 16.30
CA ASP A 141 -6.86 -15.04 15.02
C ASP A 141 -7.90 -13.93 15.16
N SER A 142 -8.69 -13.95 16.24
CA SER A 142 -9.64 -12.87 16.54
C SER A 142 -8.93 -11.55 16.81
N LEU A 143 -7.79 -11.59 17.52
CA LEU A 143 -6.98 -10.42 17.80
C LEU A 143 -6.35 -9.84 16.52
N ILE A 144 -5.82 -10.70 15.65
CA ILE A 144 -5.29 -10.31 14.34
C ILE A 144 -6.37 -9.59 13.53
N LYS A 145 -7.54 -10.24 13.38
CA LYS A 145 -8.66 -9.69 12.61
C LYS A 145 -9.11 -8.33 13.15
N LEU A 146 -9.28 -8.21 14.45
CA LEU A 146 -9.70 -6.95 15.09
C LEU A 146 -8.66 -5.84 14.92
N THR A 147 -7.37 -6.17 15.09
CA THR A 147 -6.27 -5.23 14.90
C THR A 147 -6.19 -4.78 13.45
N THR A 148 -6.27 -5.71 12.49
CA THR A 148 -6.26 -5.41 11.06
C THR A 148 -7.39 -4.46 10.67
N ILE A 149 -8.62 -4.74 11.10
CA ILE A 149 -9.78 -3.87 10.83
C ILE A 149 -9.56 -2.47 11.41
N LYS A 150 -9.06 -2.39 12.65
CA LYS A 150 -8.81 -1.11 13.33
C LYS A 150 -7.71 -0.31 12.61
N LEU A 151 -6.62 -0.96 12.20
CA LEU A 151 -5.52 -0.33 11.47
C LEU A 151 -6.00 0.23 10.14
N LYS A 152 -6.71 -0.55 9.34
CA LYS A 152 -7.24 -0.12 8.03
C LYS A 152 -8.20 1.06 8.15
N LYS A 153 -9.05 1.06 9.17
CA LYS A 153 -10.12 2.07 9.30
C LYS A 153 -9.60 3.43 9.76
N SER A 154 -8.61 3.46 10.65
CA SER A 154 -8.32 4.70 11.41
C SER A 154 -6.83 5.04 11.54
N HIS A 155 -5.94 4.11 11.25
CA HIS A 155 -4.53 4.26 11.63
C HIS A 155 -3.54 4.17 10.47
N LEU A 156 -3.88 3.43 9.40
CA LEU A 156 -2.99 3.19 8.26
C LEU A 156 -3.49 3.96 7.04
N LEU A 157 -2.65 4.82 6.48
CA LEU A 157 -2.88 5.48 5.23
C LEU A 157 -1.76 5.12 4.25
N VAL A 158 -2.13 4.60 3.10
CA VAL A 158 -1.20 4.29 2.01
C VAL A 158 -1.63 5.09 0.79
N GLY A 159 -0.69 5.78 0.16
CA GLY A 159 -1.00 6.62 -0.98
C GLY A 159 0.19 6.87 -1.89
N LYS A 160 -0.09 7.58 -2.97
CA LYS A 160 0.95 8.13 -3.87
C LYS A 160 1.34 9.52 -3.39
N SER A 161 2.63 9.84 -3.50
CA SER A 161 3.17 11.16 -3.19
C SER A 161 3.47 11.88 -4.50
N GLY A 162 2.62 12.85 -4.87
CA GLY A 162 2.75 13.65 -6.08
C GLY A 162 2.14 13.03 -7.34
N ASP A 163 1.96 13.86 -8.37
CA ASP A 163 1.31 13.49 -9.64
C ASP A 163 2.21 12.64 -10.56
N MET A 164 3.50 12.60 -10.34
CA MET A 164 4.47 11.87 -11.17
C MET A 164 4.64 10.38 -10.83
N GLY A 165 3.75 9.81 -10.06
CA GLY A 165 3.34 8.39 -10.11
C GLY A 165 4.30 7.30 -9.65
N SER A 166 5.55 7.58 -9.26
CA SER A 166 6.51 6.55 -8.83
C SER A 166 6.77 6.54 -7.32
N PHE A 167 6.37 7.58 -6.62
CA PHE A 167 6.57 7.73 -5.18
C PHE A 167 5.33 7.29 -4.41
N TYR A 168 5.55 6.49 -3.40
CA TYR A 168 4.50 5.99 -2.51
C TYR A 168 4.85 6.31 -1.07
N PHE A 169 3.83 6.42 -0.23
CA PHE A 169 4.03 6.59 1.20
C PHE A 169 3.15 5.63 2.00
N ILE A 170 3.65 5.25 3.15
CA ILE A 170 2.94 4.54 4.20
C ILE A 170 2.95 5.47 5.40
N GLU A 171 1.77 5.94 5.82
CA GLU A 171 1.62 6.76 7.01
C GLU A 171 0.88 5.97 8.08
N MET A 172 1.43 5.94 9.26
CA MET A 172 0.86 5.28 10.42
C MET A 172 0.56 6.28 11.52
N ASN A 173 -0.62 6.20 12.11
CA ASN A 173 -1.05 7.03 13.22
C ASN A 173 -1.49 6.13 14.39
N HIS A 174 -0.77 6.16 15.52
CA HIS A 174 -1.07 5.29 16.64
C HIS A 174 -0.70 5.93 17.99
N GLU A 175 -1.34 5.44 19.09
CA GLU A 175 -1.09 5.92 20.45
C GLU A 175 0.30 5.47 20.99
N ASN A 176 0.80 4.33 20.53
CA ASN A 176 2.11 3.80 20.91
C ASN A 176 3.15 4.21 19.88
N GLU A 177 4.18 4.93 20.31
CA GLU A 177 5.23 5.51 19.47
C GLU A 177 6.07 4.44 18.76
N LEU A 178 6.53 3.43 19.50
CA LEU A 178 7.35 2.36 18.95
C LEU A 178 6.60 1.52 17.92
N PHE A 179 5.32 1.22 18.18
CA PHE A 179 4.48 0.55 17.20
C PHE A 179 4.32 1.39 15.93
N CYS A 180 4.07 2.70 16.12
CA CYS A 180 3.94 3.65 15.02
C CYS A 180 5.21 3.75 14.17
N PHE A 181 6.37 3.67 14.81
CA PHE A 181 7.68 3.70 14.16
C PHE A 181 7.96 2.43 13.35
N HIS A 182 7.81 1.25 13.97
CA HIS A 182 8.21 -0.01 13.34
C HIS A 182 7.21 -0.53 12.29
N PHE A 183 5.91 -0.31 12.46
CA PHE A 183 4.90 -0.91 11.61
C PHE A 183 5.04 -0.58 10.11
N PRO A 184 5.27 0.68 9.66
CA PRO A 184 5.47 1.00 8.25
C PRO A 184 6.69 0.33 7.64
N VAL A 185 7.78 0.21 8.42
CA VAL A 185 9.02 -0.43 7.98
C VAL A 185 8.79 -1.92 7.75
N VAL A 186 8.20 -2.60 8.75
CA VAL A 186 7.89 -4.03 8.66
C VAL A 186 6.86 -4.33 7.56
N LEU A 187 5.90 -3.43 7.35
CA LEU A 187 4.93 -3.57 6.27
C LEU A 187 5.61 -3.50 4.89
N LEU A 188 6.55 -2.57 4.71
CA LEU A 188 7.34 -2.47 3.49
C LEU A 188 8.23 -3.72 3.28
N GLU A 189 8.87 -4.22 4.34
CA GLU A 189 9.66 -5.47 4.29
C GLU A 189 8.79 -6.69 3.93
N SER A 190 7.58 -6.76 4.47
CA SER A 190 6.62 -7.82 4.13
C SER A 190 6.23 -7.75 2.65
N LEU A 191 6.05 -6.55 2.12
CA LEU A 191 5.81 -6.33 0.70
C LEU A 191 7.01 -6.77 -0.16
N LEU A 192 8.24 -6.46 0.25
CA LEU A 192 9.46 -6.91 -0.44
C LEU A 192 9.53 -8.43 -0.51
N LYS A 193 9.34 -9.11 0.62
CA LYS A 193 9.32 -10.57 0.70
C LYS A 193 8.24 -11.18 -0.19
N PHE A 194 7.05 -10.59 -0.19
CA PHE A 194 5.95 -11.00 -1.06
C PHE A 194 6.33 -10.87 -2.53
N TYR A 195 6.88 -9.72 -2.93
CA TYR A 195 7.31 -9.47 -4.31
C TYR A 195 8.40 -10.46 -4.77
N GLU A 196 9.43 -10.65 -3.95
CA GLU A 196 10.52 -11.60 -4.26
C GLU A 196 9.99 -13.03 -4.46
N LYS A 197 9.05 -13.45 -3.61
CA LYS A 197 8.40 -14.76 -3.73
C LYS A 197 7.59 -14.89 -5.02
N GLU A 198 6.75 -13.92 -5.33
CA GLU A 198 5.93 -13.94 -6.55
C GLU A 198 6.79 -13.87 -7.82
N LYS A 199 7.84 -13.04 -7.81
CA LYS A 199 8.80 -12.96 -8.91
C LYS A 199 9.54 -14.29 -9.12
N SER A 200 10.04 -14.89 -8.05
CA SER A 200 10.72 -16.18 -8.11
C SER A 200 9.81 -17.28 -8.65
N LEU A 201 8.55 -17.32 -8.22
CA LEU A 201 7.56 -18.29 -8.71
C LEU A 201 7.28 -18.09 -10.20
N SER A 202 7.07 -16.86 -10.65
CA SER A 202 6.84 -16.53 -12.06
C SER A 202 8.03 -16.94 -12.92
N LEU A 203 9.25 -16.56 -12.54
CA LEU A 203 10.47 -16.93 -13.27
C LEU A 203 10.65 -18.45 -13.36
N LYS A 204 10.33 -19.19 -12.31
CA LYS A 204 10.40 -20.64 -12.32
C LYS A 204 9.44 -21.24 -13.35
N MET A 205 8.21 -20.77 -13.41
CA MET A 205 7.21 -21.21 -14.38
C MET A 205 7.66 -20.88 -15.82
N ASP A 206 8.23 -19.69 -16.04
CA ASP A 206 8.74 -19.29 -17.37
C ASP A 206 9.92 -20.16 -17.81
N ILE A 207 10.85 -20.48 -16.89
CA ILE A 207 11.98 -21.40 -17.15
C ILE A 207 11.47 -22.79 -17.52
N GLU A 208 10.51 -23.36 -16.78
CA GLU A 208 9.92 -24.67 -17.07
C GLU A 208 9.23 -24.68 -18.44
N ALA A 209 8.48 -23.62 -18.78
CA ALA A 209 7.84 -23.49 -20.08
C ALA A 209 8.87 -23.41 -21.23
N LEU A 210 9.93 -22.62 -21.08
CA LEU A 210 11.01 -22.52 -22.07
C LEU A 210 11.73 -23.86 -22.25
N GLN A 211 12.01 -24.60 -21.19
CA GLN A 211 12.61 -25.93 -21.27
C GLN A 211 11.73 -26.90 -22.06
N MET A 212 10.40 -26.86 -21.86
CA MET A 212 9.48 -27.71 -22.62
C MET A 212 9.47 -27.34 -24.11
N ILE A 213 9.50 -26.05 -24.45
CA ILE A 213 9.57 -25.57 -25.83
C ILE A 213 10.85 -26.01 -26.51
N ILE A 214 12.00 -25.87 -25.83
CA ILE A 214 13.32 -26.34 -26.32
C ILE A 214 13.29 -27.84 -26.60
N LEU A 215 12.72 -28.64 -25.72
CA LEU A 215 12.57 -30.07 -25.93
C LEU A 215 11.68 -30.42 -27.12
N LYS A 216 10.61 -29.66 -27.32
CA LYS A 216 9.72 -29.84 -28.48
C LYS A 216 10.46 -29.50 -29.79
N ILE A 217 11.15 -28.37 -29.88
CA ILE A 217 11.93 -27.98 -31.06
C ILE A 217 13.01 -29.01 -31.37
N LYS A 218 13.76 -29.51 -30.37
CA LYS A 218 14.77 -30.57 -30.56
C LYS A 218 14.16 -31.86 -31.15
N LYS A 219 12.97 -32.25 -30.71
CA LYS A 219 12.28 -33.42 -31.27
C LYS A 219 11.86 -33.18 -32.71
N GLU A 220 11.39 -32.01 -33.04
CA GLU A 220 10.95 -31.61 -34.37
C GLU A 220 12.15 -31.56 -35.36
N ILE A 221 13.27 -30.96 -34.93
CA ILE A 221 14.52 -30.98 -35.71
C ILE A 221 14.95 -32.44 -36.00
N LYS A 222 14.95 -33.31 -34.98
CA LYS A 222 15.31 -34.71 -35.14
C LYS A 222 14.41 -35.43 -36.13
N TYR A 223 13.10 -35.18 -36.06
CA TYR A 223 12.12 -35.77 -36.98
C TYR A 223 12.39 -35.30 -38.43
N MET A 224 12.57 -33.99 -38.65
CA MET A 224 12.86 -33.46 -40.00
C MET A 224 14.20 -33.91 -40.52
N GLN A 225 15.21 -34.06 -39.69
CA GLN A 225 16.51 -34.61 -40.10
C GLN A 225 16.41 -36.08 -40.54
N ILE A 226 15.59 -36.90 -39.89
CA ILE A 226 15.34 -38.30 -40.27
C ILE A 226 14.61 -38.32 -41.61
N GLU A 227 13.59 -37.49 -41.77
CA GLU A 227 12.83 -37.38 -43.01
C GLU A 227 13.71 -36.94 -44.18
N TRP A 228 14.53 -35.89 -43.96
CA TRP A 228 15.49 -35.39 -44.95
C TRP A 228 16.49 -36.47 -45.39
N LYS A 229 17.08 -37.22 -44.41
CA LYS A 229 18.00 -38.35 -44.72
C LYS A 229 17.31 -39.46 -45.48
N SER A 230 16.07 -39.81 -45.13
CA SER A 230 15.30 -40.84 -45.80
C SER A 230 15.02 -40.49 -47.25
N LYS A 231 14.61 -39.25 -47.53
CA LYS A 231 14.34 -38.75 -48.87
C LYS A 231 15.62 -38.62 -49.67
N MET A 232 16.70 -38.11 -49.12
CA MET A 232 18.01 -38.02 -49.76
C MET A 232 18.55 -39.38 -50.22
N ASN A 233 18.35 -40.43 -49.41
CA ASN A 233 18.76 -41.79 -49.79
C ASN A 233 17.91 -42.41 -50.90
N LYS A 234 16.64 -42.03 -51.02
CA LYS A 234 15.72 -42.47 -52.08
C LYS A 234 15.97 -41.75 -53.39
N SER A 235 16.33 -40.44 -53.36
CA SER A 235 16.56 -39.60 -54.51
C SER A 235 17.93 -39.80 -55.17
N ARG A 236 18.82 -40.62 -54.62
CA ARG A 236 20.14 -40.90 -55.23
C ARG A 236 20.06 -41.51 -56.64
N ASN A 237 18.91 -42.09 -57.03
CA ASN A 237 18.69 -42.71 -58.30
C ASN A 237 17.71 -41.96 -59.24
N LEU A 238 17.13 -40.83 -58.80
CA LEU A 238 16.12 -40.11 -59.56
C LEU A 238 16.43 -38.62 -59.55
N VAL A 239 16.83 -38.08 -60.71
CA VAL A 239 17.10 -36.63 -60.88
C VAL A 239 15.78 -35.93 -61.28
N PHE A 240 14.80 -35.95 -60.37
CA PHE A 240 13.61 -35.13 -60.54
C PHE A 240 13.74 -33.80 -59.82
N PHE A 241 13.47 -32.71 -60.52
CA PHE A 241 13.53 -31.32 -60.04
C PHE A 241 12.65 -31.10 -58.80
N GLU A 242 11.51 -31.79 -58.73
CA GLU A 242 10.57 -31.74 -57.58
C GLU A 242 11.17 -32.28 -56.28
N ASP A 243 12.00 -33.35 -56.34
CA ASP A 243 12.65 -33.93 -55.19
C ASP A 243 13.71 -33.01 -54.60
N GLN A 244 14.40 -32.22 -55.46
CA GLN A 244 15.39 -31.22 -55.06
C GLN A 244 14.75 -30.07 -54.29
N ILE A 245 13.62 -29.52 -54.78
CA ILE A 245 12.83 -28.49 -54.13
C ILE A 245 12.38 -28.96 -52.72
N LEU A 246 11.92 -30.20 -52.63
CA LEU A 246 11.46 -30.78 -51.37
C LEU A 246 12.59 -30.92 -50.36
N LEU A 247 13.78 -31.36 -50.79
CA LEU A 247 14.97 -31.52 -49.94
C LEU A 247 15.47 -30.12 -49.48
N ASP A 248 15.45 -29.10 -50.33
CA ASP A 248 15.83 -27.73 -50.00
C ASP A 248 14.83 -27.11 -48.98
N ASN A 249 13.56 -27.34 -49.16
CA ASN A 249 12.53 -26.87 -48.23
C ASN A 249 12.68 -27.53 -46.84
N LEU A 250 12.95 -28.83 -46.79
CA LEU A 250 13.23 -29.52 -45.51
C LEU A 250 14.51 -29.00 -44.88
N LYS A 251 15.57 -28.73 -45.64
CA LYS A 251 16.82 -28.16 -45.13
C LYS A 251 16.60 -26.78 -44.54
N LYS A 252 15.92 -25.88 -45.26
CA LYS A 252 15.55 -24.55 -44.76
C LYS A 252 14.69 -24.65 -43.50
N GLY A 253 13.73 -25.56 -43.45
CA GLY A 253 12.93 -25.79 -42.25
C GLY A 253 13.78 -26.21 -41.03
N ILE A 254 14.79 -27.05 -41.24
CA ILE A 254 15.74 -27.46 -40.18
C ILE A 254 16.56 -26.25 -39.74
N GLU A 255 17.11 -25.45 -40.66
CA GLU A 255 17.88 -24.23 -40.33
C GLU A 255 17.06 -23.23 -39.56
N ASP A 256 15.78 -23.02 -39.93
CA ASP A 256 14.86 -22.13 -39.19
C ASP A 256 14.58 -22.65 -37.78
N LEU A 257 14.41 -23.97 -37.60
CA LEU A 257 14.21 -24.57 -36.28
C LEU A 257 15.47 -24.51 -35.41
N GLU A 258 16.66 -24.68 -35.99
CA GLU A 258 17.95 -24.52 -35.29
C GLU A 258 18.14 -23.09 -34.82
N LEU A 259 17.80 -22.09 -35.64
CA LEU A 259 17.80 -20.68 -35.23
C LEU A 259 16.83 -20.44 -34.08
N LYS A 260 15.60 -20.91 -34.17
CA LYS A 260 14.62 -20.83 -33.08
C LYS A 260 15.13 -21.52 -31.80
N LEU A 261 15.78 -22.66 -31.92
CA LEU A 261 16.38 -23.37 -30.79
C LEU A 261 17.41 -22.50 -30.09
N LYS A 262 18.33 -21.93 -30.86
CA LYS A 262 19.40 -21.06 -30.33
C LYS A 262 18.80 -19.85 -29.59
N MET A 263 17.82 -19.17 -30.21
CA MET A 263 17.14 -18.04 -29.57
C MET A 263 16.46 -18.42 -28.26
N ASN A 264 15.75 -19.57 -28.22
CA ASN A 264 15.09 -20.01 -26.98
C ASN A 264 16.12 -20.41 -25.89
N GLN A 265 17.28 -20.93 -26.25
CA GLN A 265 18.37 -21.20 -25.31
C GLN A 265 18.94 -19.91 -24.72
N GLU A 266 19.19 -18.89 -25.53
CA GLU A 266 19.65 -17.58 -25.07
C GLU A 266 18.63 -16.95 -24.08
N ILE A 267 17.32 -17.05 -24.37
CA ILE A 267 16.28 -16.58 -23.48
C ILE A 267 16.27 -17.36 -22.17
N LEU A 268 16.42 -18.67 -22.21
CA LEU A 268 16.52 -19.52 -21.03
C LEU A 268 17.69 -19.12 -20.13
N ASP A 269 18.87 -18.87 -20.74
CA ASP A 269 20.05 -18.44 -20.00
C ASP A 269 19.83 -17.07 -19.32
N ILE A 270 19.18 -16.12 -20.03
CA ILE A 270 18.79 -14.83 -19.45
C ILE A 270 17.81 -15.01 -18.29
N ALA A 271 16.78 -15.85 -18.44
CA ALA A 271 15.78 -16.09 -17.39
C ALA A 271 16.43 -16.74 -16.14
N GLN A 272 17.34 -17.70 -16.34
CA GLN A 272 18.09 -18.30 -15.26
C GLN A 272 19.00 -17.28 -14.56
N PHE A 273 19.69 -16.42 -15.30
CA PHE A 273 20.51 -15.36 -14.73
C PHE A 273 19.67 -14.38 -13.89
N GLN A 274 18.48 -14.02 -14.36
CA GLN A 274 17.56 -13.15 -13.62
C GLN A 274 17.08 -13.78 -12.31
N GLN A 275 16.94 -15.10 -12.24
CA GLN A 275 16.57 -15.80 -11.02
C GLN A 275 17.60 -15.60 -9.90
N PHE A 276 18.89 -15.48 -10.23
CA PHE A 276 19.97 -15.24 -9.27
C PHE A 276 20.17 -13.77 -8.93
N ARG A 277 19.66 -12.85 -9.76
CA ARG A 277 19.84 -11.42 -9.56
C ARG A 277 18.86 -10.90 -8.49
N LYS A 278 19.40 -10.50 -7.34
CA LYS A 278 18.61 -9.73 -6.35
C LYS A 278 18.22 -8.39 -6.97
N SER A 279 16.94 -8.21 -7.26
CA SER A 279 16.44 -6.93 -7.77
C SER A 279 16.01 -6.05 -6.61
N THR A 280 16.65 -4.90 -6.45
CA THR A 280 16.16 -3.83 -5.59
C THR A 280 15.00 -3.13 -6.29
N PHE A 281 13.80 -3.71 -6.17
CA PHE A 281 12.59 -3.16 -6.82
C PHE A 281 12.03 -1.95 -6.06
N PHE A 282 12.27 -1.90 -4.76
CA PHE A 282 11.86 -0.79 -3.90
C PHE A 282 13.09 -0.13 -3.30
N ARG A 283 13.07 1.19 -3.30
CA ARG A 283 14.07 2.01 -2.60
C ARG A 283 13.34 2.92 -1.61
N SER A 284 13.63 2.75 -0.33
CA SER A 284 13.18 3.70 0.69
C SER A 284 13.89 5.03 0.49
N ILE A 285 13.12 6.13 0.53
CA ILE A 285 13.64 7.49 0.42
C ILE A 285 13.69 8.11 1.80
N ASP A 286 12.53 8.13 2.48
CA ASP A 286 12.42 8.65 3.83
C ASP A 286 11.97 7.52 4.76
N LEU A 287 12.77 7.27 5.77
CA LEU A 287 12.43 6.38 6.87
C LEU A 287 11.95 7.21 8.07
N PRO A 288 11.01 6.72 8.86
CA PRO A 288 10.65 7.37 10.10
C PRO A 288 11.88 7.41 11.03
N PHE A 289 11.98 8.43 11.88
CA PHE A 289 13.02 8.56 12.89
C PHE A 289 12.41 8.99 14.23
N LEU A 290 13.01 8.54 15.32
CA LEU A 290 12.58 8.88 16.68
C LEU A 290 13.25 10.17 17.16
N PRO A 291 12.55 11.03 17.94
CA PRO A 291 11.17 10.92 18.38
C PRO A 291 10.17 11.29 17.27
N LEU A 292 9.01 10.60 17.25
CA LEU A 292 7.97 10.85 16.26
C LEU A 292 7.19 12.15 16.55
N ILE A 293 6.63 12.71 15.49
CA ILE A 293 5.79 13.90 15.61
C ILE A 293 4.50 13.56 16.37
N ASN A 294 4.26 14.31 17.43
CA ASN A 294 3.04 14.21 18.22
C ASN A 294 1.94 15.10 17.62
N LYS A 295 0.88 14.49 17.09
CA LYS A 295 -0.35 15.20 16.67
C LYS A 295 -1.41 15.17 17.78
N GLY A 296 -1.08 15.65 18.98
CA GLY A 296 -2.08 15.86 20.03
C GLY A 296 -3.07 16.95 19.60
N LYS A 297 -4.37 16.64 19.60
CA LYS A 297 -5.39 17.67 19.45
C LYS A 297 -5.25 18.63 20.63
N GLY A 298 -4.98 19.91 20.34
CA GLY A 298 -4.67 20.92 21.36
C GLY A 298 -5.69 20.94 22.49
N ARG A 299 -5.30 20.48 23.68
CA ARG A 299 -6.14 20.42 24.88
C ARG A 299 -6.74 21.78 25.21
N LEU A 300 -5.97 22.84 25.00
CA LEU A 300 -6.40 24.23 25.18
C LEU A 300 -7.60 24.61 24.30
N LYS A 301 -7.64 24.16 23.04
CA LYS A 301 -8.76 24.46 22.14
C LYS A 301 -10.10 23.94 22.66
N HIS A 302 -10.12 22.72 23.23
CA HIS A 302 -11.33 22.14 23.81
C HIS A 302 -11.74 22.83 25.10
N GLY A 303 -10.79 23.23 25.96
CA GLY A 303 -11.03 24.01 27.14
C GLY A 303 -11.70 25.34 26.80
N PHE A 304 -11.13 26.09 25.85
CA PHE A 304 -11.70 27.35 25.40
C PHE A 304 -13.11 27.18 24.81
N LEU A 305 -13.33 26.16 23.98
CA LEU A 305 -14.61 25.94 23.31
C LEU A 305 -15.73 25.63 24.30
N ILE A 306 -15.46 24.76 25.30
CA ILE A 306 -16.45 24.44 26.34
C ILE A 306 -16.64 25.62 27.28
N GLY A 307 -15.58 26.35 27.65
CA GLY A 307 -15.70 27.57 28.42
C GLY A 307 -16.55 28.64 27.74
N PHE A 308 -16.42 28.78 26.43
CA PHE A 308 -17.23 29.70 25.62
C PHE A 308 -18.71 29.27 25.56
N LEU A 309 -18.95 27.97 25.40
CA LEU A 309 -20.33 27.42 25.43
C LEU A 309 -21.03 27.65 26.78
N THR A 310 -20.34 27.43 27.90
CA THR A 310 -20.90 27.65 29.24
C THR A 310 -21.13 29.13 29.50
N PHE A 311 -20.26 30.01 29.04
CA PHE A 311 -20.45 31.45 29.09
C PHE A 311 -21.72 31.89 28.35
N PHE A 312 -21.92 31.41 27.11
CA PHE A 312 -23.13 31.72 26.34
C PHE A 312 -24.40 31.13 26.96
N ALA A 313 -24.33 29.90 27.47
CA ALA A 313 -25.46 29.29 28.14
C ALA A 313 -25.93 30.11 29.37
N THR A 314 -24.99 30.60 30.19
CA THR A 314 -25.31 31.44 31.35
C THR A 314 -25.86 32.81 30.92
N LEU A 315 -25.40 33.33 29.80
CA LEU A 315 -25.90 34.61 29.25
C LEU A 315 -27.33 34.49 28.75
N LEU A 316 -27.66 33.42 28.04
CA LEU A 316 -29.03 33.14 27.56
C LEU A 316 -29.97 32.88 28.74
N HIS A 317 -29.60 32.06 29.70
CA HIS A 317 -30.41 31.77 30.89
C HIS A 317 -30.75 33.03 31.66
N LYS A 318 -29.80 33.94 31.82
CA LYS A 318 -30.04 35.18 32.58
C LYS A 318 -30.87 36.21 31.82
N LYS A 319 -30.92 36.15 30.46
CA LYS A 319 -31.82 36.97 29.66
C LYS A 319 -33.27 36.48 29.71
N GLN A 320 -33.50 35.17 29.88
CA GLN A 320 -34.85 34.63 30.03
C GLN A 320 -35.52 34.96 31.38
N ASN A 321 -34.67 35.19 32.42
CA ASN A 321 -35.15 35.47 33.79
C ASN A 321 -35.17 36.98 34.12
N LYS A 322 -35.06 37.85 33.14
CA LYS A 322 -35.32 39.27 33.20
C LYS A 322 -36.53 39.64 32.35
#